data_c7b4afdaf21bebdbc684a8cb257e5100
#
_entry.id   c7b4afdaf21bebdbc684a8cb257e5100
#
_cell.length_a   1.000
_cell.length_b   1.000
_cell.length_c   1.000
_cell.angle_alpha   90.00
_cell.angle_beta   90.00
_cell.angle_gamma   90.00
#
_symmetry.space_group_name_H-M   'P 1'
#
loop_
_entity.id
_entity.type
_entity.pdbx_description
1 polymer ?
#
loop_
_entity_poly.entity_id
_entity_poly.type
_entity_poly.pdbx_seq_one_letter_code
_entity_poly.pdbx_strand_id
1 'polypeptide(L)'
;MKKTLFTASCVLVALSGLGAAATYQWTGNGDGSSWTDADNWTDAGVPPTTLGAGNSIIINSDASISTAGAGSLNYRNVDQFVLKGTGTLSNNTGGALVLGNVDMDKSFSLNSGNTQLWGNLTIDSSINSGALGGGLSTGYVWDFGLNGRLATTSLWINASGGTIQAAIDPYTTTGTVGTAVRELLGQNASSSSGGNGFDTVDYVVRDADGNILTRADGPLEATEENVGKYWITTNGGAWANVKIHYITGAAPVPEPAAAGLSAAGLLLALLRRRRMR
;
A
#
# COMPACT_ATOMS: atom_id res chain seq x y z
N MET A 1 -56.71 48.93 -24.81
CA MET A 1 -56.18 48.14 -23.74
C MET A 1 -55.35 46.96 -24.36
N LYS A 2 -54.06 47.09 -24.41
CA LYS A 2 -53.16 46.01 -24.94
C LYS A 2 -52.72 45.11 -23.76
N LYS A 3 -53.13 43.86 -23.80
CA LYS A 3 -52.67 42.84 -22.83
C LYS A 3 -51.31 42.28 -23.27
N THR A 4 -50.28 42.60 -22.49
CA THR A 4 -48.96 42.03 -22.66
C THR A 4 -48.91 40.65 -21.98
N LEU A 5 -48.76 39.59 -22.78
CA LEU A 5 -48.49 38.22 -22.26
C LEU A 5 -47.02 38.13 -21.84
N PHE A 6 -46.77 37.88 -20.56
CA PHE A 6 -45.46 37.49 -20.05
C PHE A 6 -45.33 35.98 -20.22
N THR A 7 -44.46 35.54 -21.13
CA THR A 7 -44.03 34.15 -21.24
C THR A 7 -42.91 33.93 -20.24
N ALA A 8 -43.19 33.21 -19.16
CA ALA A 8 -42.16 32.73 -18.23
C ALA A 8 -41.43 31.57 -18.89
N SER A 9 -40.18 31.80 -19.30
CA SER A 9 -39.28 30.75 -19.77
C SER A 9 -38.76 30.01 -18.54
N CYS A 10 -39.25 28.77 -18.33
CA CYS A 10 -38.72 27.87 -17.31
C CYS A 10 -37.39 27.30 -17.84
N VAL A 11 -36.29 27.82 -17.35
CA VAL A 11 -34.98 27.23 -17.59
C VAL A 11 -34.87 25.95 -16.75
N LEU A 12 -35.08 24.80 -17.39
CA LEU A 12 -34.84 23.51 -16.80
C LEU A 12 -33.32 23.34 -16.72
N VAL A 13 -32.69 23.65 -15.59
CA VAL A 13 -31.32 23.26 -15.30
C VAL A 13 -31.37 21.77 -15.10
N ALA A 14 -30.93 21.02 -16.12
CA ALA A 14 -30.64 19.62 -15.97
C ALA A 14 -29.49 19.51 -14.96
N LEU A 15 -29.79 19.20 -13.71
CA LEU A 15 -28.81 18.61 -12.80
C LEU A 15 -28.39 17.29 -13.44
N SER A 16 -27.31 17.30 -14.22
CA SER A 16 -26.57 16.10 -14.59
C SER A 16 -26.17 15.44 -13.27
N GLY A 17 -26.84 14.32 -12.96
CA GLY A 17 -26.73 13.64 -11.70
C GLY A 17 -25.27 13.37 -11.35
N LEU A 18 -24.82 13.96 -10.27
CA LEU A 18 -23.77 13.35 -9.46
C LEU A 18 -24.35 11.99 -9.09
N GLY A 19 -23.87 10.93 -9.74
CA GLY A 19 -24.22 9.56 -9.38
C GLY A 19 -24.05 9.44 -7.87
N ALA A 20 -25.05 8.92 -7.19
CA ALA A 20 -24.94 8.69 -5.75
C ALA A 20 -23.69 7.84 -5.51
N ALA A 21 -22.90 8.23 -4.51
CA ALA A 21 -21.75 7.45 -4.06
C ALA A 21 -22.19 6.01 -3.80
N ALA A 22 -21.53 5.03 -4.40
CA ALA A 22 -21.88 3.63 -4.25
C ALA A 22 -20.68 2.84 -3.69
N THR A 23 -21.00 1.92 -2.78
CA THR A 23 -20.03 0.93 -2.29
C THR A 23 -20.40 -0.43 -2.85
N TYR A 24 -19.51 -0.99 -3.66
CA TYR A 24 -19.63 -2.33 -4.21
C TYR A 24 -18.85 -3.27 -3.31
N GLN A 25 -19.56 -4.08 -2.54
CA GLN A 25 -18.93 -5.02 -1.61
C GLN A 25 -19.12 -6.46 -2.09
N TRP A 26 -18.02 -7.19 -2.13
CA TRP A 26 -18.02 -8.62 -2.41
C TRP A 26 -18.64 -9.40 -1.26
N THR A 27 -19.62 -10.23 -1.56
CA THR A 27 -20.30 -11.13 -0.61
C THR A 27 -19.93 -12.59 -0.83
N GLY A 28 -19.66 -12.95 -2.09
CA GLY A 28 -19.40 -14.34 -2.49
C GLY A 28 -20.63 -15.25 -2.39
N ASN A 29 -21.84 -14.71 -2.33
CA ASN A 29 -23.08 -15.47 -2.15
C ASN A 29 -23.56 -16.17 -3.44
N GLY A 30 -23.04 -15.78 -4.60
CA GLY A 30 -23.28 -16.43 -5.89
C GLY A 30 -22.40 -17.66 -6.08
N ASP A 31 -21.66 -17.73 -7.20
CA ASP A 31 -20.69 -18.80 -7.45
C ASP A 31 -19.41 -18.68 -6.60
N GLY A 32 -19.26 -17.59 -5.85
CA GLY A 32 -18.14 -17.32 -4.93
C GLY A 32 -16.81 -17.02 -5.63
N SER A 33 -16.77 -16.92 -6.96
CA SER A 33 -15.52 -16.79 -7.72
C SER A 33 -15.56 -15.84 -8.91
N SER A 34 -16.71 -15.64 -9.53
CA SER A 34 -16.84 -14.81 -10.74
C SER A 34 -17.11 -13.35 -10.40
N TRP A 35 -16.27 -12.44 -10.92
CA TRP A 35 -16.51 -11.00 -10.83
C TRP A 35 -17.85 -10.57 -11.42
N THR A 36 -18.28 -11.24 -12.50
CA THR A 36 -19.47 -10.87 -13.27
C THR A 36 -20.77 -11.46 -12.73
N ASP A 37 -20.69 -12.33 -11.73
CA ASP A 37 -21.87 -12.87 -11.06
C ASP A 37 -22.44 -11.82 -10.09
N ALA A 38 -23.68 -11.37 -10.36
CA ALA A 38 -24.32 -10.32 -9.59
C ALA A 38 -24.60 -10.72 -8.13
N ASP A 39 -24.83 -12.01 -7.88
CA ASP A 39 -25.12 -12.52 -6.53
C ASP A 39 -23.87 -12.54 -5.63
N ASN A 40 -22.67 -12.39 -6.22
CA ASN A 40 -21.43 -12.21 -5.47
C ASN A 40 -21.26 -10.80 -4.91
N TRP A 41 -22.13 -9.87 -5.22
CA TRP A 41 -22.03 -8.47 -4.80
C TRP A 41 -23.21 -8.07 -3.93
N THR A 42 -23.06 -6.97 -3.19
CA THR A 42 -24.17 -6.33 -2.48
C THR A 42 -25.20 -5.73 -3.44
N ASP A 43 -26.26 -5.13 -2.90
CA ASP A 43 -27.37 -4.52 -3.65
C ASP A 43 -26.96 -3.53 -4.75
N ALA A 44 -25.74 -2.99 -4.70
CA ALA A 44 -25.17 -2.18 -5.78
C ALA A 44 -24.91 -3.00 -7.07
N GLY A 45 -24.90 -4.33 -6.96
CA GLY A 45 -24.65 -5.24 -8.06
C GLY A 45 -23.18 -5.31 -8.49
N VAL A 46 -22.93 -5.86 -9.67
CA VAL A 46 -21.58 -5.93 -10.26
C VAL A 46 -21.05 -4.51 -10.51
N PRO A 47 -19.81 -4.19 -10.07
CA PRO A 47 -19.21 -2.89 -10.39
C PRO A 47 -19.18 -2.69 -11.91
N PRO A 48 -19.69 -1.55 -12.43
CA PRO A 48 -19.56 -1.21 -13.85
C PRO A 48 -18.08 -1.22 -14.27
N THR A 49 -17.82 -1.41 -15.56
CA THR A 49 -16.44 -1.45 -16.09
C THR A 49 -15.62 -0.19 -15.85
N THR A 50 -16.28 0.92 -15.54
CA THR A 50 -15.64 2.20 -15.18
C THR A 50 -16.37 2.84 -14.02
N LEU A 51 -15.63 3.20 -12.99
CA LEU A 51 -16.09 3.94 -11.83
C LEU A 51 -15.23 5.17 -11.58
N GLY A 52 -15.88 6.25 -11.13
CA GLY A 52 -15.23 7.51 -10.73
C GLY A 52 -15.24 7.73 -9.22
N ALA A 53 -14.89 8.96 -8.83
CA ALA A 53 -14.92 9.44 -7.46
C ALA A 53 -16.29 9.28 -6.81
N GLY A 54 -16.31 9.16 -5.50
CA GLY A 54 -17.50 8.86 -4.72
C GLY A 54 -17.84 7.38 -4.63
N ASN A 55 -17.14 6.50 -5.38
CA ASN A 55 -17.39 5.08 -5.36
C ASN A 55 -16.25 4.32 -4.70
N SER A 56 -16.59 3.17 -4.09
CA SER A 56 -15.62 2.28 -3.44
C SER A 56 -15.89 0.83 -3.83
N ILE A 57 -14.84 0.04 -3.95
CA ILE A 57 -14.90 -1.41 -4.14
C ILE A 57 -14.23 -2.07 -2.96
N ILE A 58 -14.94 -2.98 -2.29
CA ILE A 58 -14.46 -3.64 -1.09
C ILE A 58 -14.56 -5.15 -1.29
N ILE A 59 -13.41 -5.81 -1.25
CA ILE A 59 -13.28 -7.26 -1.28
C ILE A 59 -12.60 -7.68 0.02
N ASN A 60 -13.35 -8.32 0.92
CA ASN A 60 -12.83 -8.95 2.11
C ASN A 60 -13.22 -10.43 2.05
N SER A 61 -12.33 -11.25 1.49
CA SER A 61 -12.66 -12.62 1.11
C SER A 61 -11.43 -13.53 1.12
N ASP A 62 -11.66 -14.79 1.38
CA ASP A 62 -10.67 -15.86 1.24
C ASP A 62 -10.79 -16.60 -0.10
N ALA A 63 -11.70 -16.17 -0.96
CA ALA A 63 -11.96 -16.80 -2.25
C ALA A 63 -10.93 -16.39 -3.33
N SER A 64 -10.82 -17.25 -4.34
CA SER A 64 -10.12 -16.93 -5.60
C SER A 64 -11.09 -16.30 -6.58
N ILE A 65 -10.99 -14.98 -6.78
CA ILE A 65 -11.90 -14.19 -7.60
C ILE A 65 -11.27 -13.99 -8.99
N SER A 66 -12.02 -14.28 -10.03
CA SER A 66 -11.62 -14.10 -11.43
C SER A 66 -12.42 -12.99 -12.10
N THR A 67 -11.73 -12.11 -12.80
CA THR A 67 -12.35 -11.06 -13.63
C THR A 67 -12.65 -11.51 -15.06
N ALA A 68 -12.58 -12.82 -15.35
CA ALA A 68 -12.89 -13.36 -16.66
C ALA A 68 -14.29 -12.89 -17.14
N GLY A 69 -14.37 -12.46 -18.39
CA GLY A 69 -15.61 -11.96 -18.97
C GLY A 69 -16.00 -10.52 -18.63
N ALA A 70 -15.32 -9.87 -17.68
CA ALA A 70 -15.63 -8.50 -17.28
C ALA A 70 -15.17 -7.43 -18.28
N GLY A 71 -14.28 -7.76 -19.22
CA GLY A 71 -13.66 -6.80 -20.12
C GLY A 71 -12.61 -5.94 -19.39
N SER A 72 -12.20 -4.82 -20.00
CA SER A 72 -11.29 -3.88 -19.34
C SER A 72 -12.01 -3.17 -18.20
N LEU A 73 -11.39 -3.18 -17.01
CA LEU A 73 -11.92 -2.55 -15.79
C LEU A 73 -11.09 -1.31 -15.45
N ASN A 74 -11.77 -0.17 -15.30
CA ASN A 74 -11.11 1.09 -14.98
C ASN A 74 -11.68 1.71 -13.70
N TYR A 75 -10.97 1.50 -12.62
CA TYR A 75 -11.27 2.00 -11.27
C TYR A 75 -10.20 2.99 -10.76
N ARG A 76 -9.54 3.69 -11.68
CA ARG A 76 -8.44 4.62 -11.37
C ARG A 76 -8.84 5.72 -10.39
N ASN A 77 -10.07 6.20 -10.47
CA ASN A 77 -10.53 7.37 -9.74
C ASN A 77 -11.52 7.02 -8.62
N VAL A 78 -11.62 5.76 -8.21
CA VAL A 78 -12.45 5.40 -7.04
C VAL A 78 -11.84 5.95 -5.75
N ASP A 79 -12.66 6.18 -4.74
CA ASP A 79 -12.19 6.66 -3.45
C ASP A 79 -11.35 5.61 -2.73
N GLN A 80 -11.76 4.33 -2.86
CA GLN A 80 -11.04 3.19 -2.27
C GLN A 80 -11.21 1.94 -3.12
N PHE A 81 -10.15 1.15 -3.25
CA PHE A 81 -10.16 -0.23 -3.73
C PHE A 81 -9.51 -1.12 -2.67
N VAL A 82 -10.34 -1.81 -1.90
CA VAL A 82 -9.92 -2.57 -0.71
C VAL A 82 -9.84 -4.06 -1.01
N LEU A 83 -8.70 -4.69 -0.69
CA LEU A 83 -8.42 -6.11 -0.86
C LEU A 83 -7.93 -6.69 0.46
N LYS A 84 -8.82 -7.37 1.20
CA LYS A 84 -8.54 -7.95 2.53
C LYS A 84 -8.87 -9.44 2.57
N GLY A 85 -8.33 -10.14 3.56
CA GLY A 85 -8.47 -11.59 3.72
C GLY A 85 -7.33 -12.37 3.09
N THR A 86 -7.51 -13.67 2.90
CA THR A 86 -6.51 -14.59 2.32
C THR A 86 -6.78 -14.92 0.85
N GLY A 87 -7.72 -14.20 0.24
CA GLY A 87 -8.17 -14.44 -1.13
C GLY A 87 -7.18 -14.02 -2.21
N THR A 88 -7.60 -14.21 -3.43
CA THR A 88 -6.85 -13.82 -4.63
C THR A 88 -7.76 -13.11 -5.62
N LEU A 89 -7.32 -11.98 -6.19
CA LEU A 89 -7.94 -11.37 -7.35
C LEU A 89 -7.08 -11.63 -8.59
N SER A 90 -7.64 -12.34 -9.54
CA SER A 90 -6.95 -12.70 -10.80
C SER A 90 -7.51 -11.89 -11.98
N ASN A 91 -6.64 -11.07 -12.60
CA ASN A 91 -7.00 -10.38 -13.83
C ASN A 91 -6.92 -11.32 -15.04
N ASN A 92 -8.06 -11.90 -15.40
CA ASN A 92 -8.22 -12.81 -16.52
C ASN A 92 -9.11 -12.20 -17.63
N THR A 93 -9.26 -10.88 -17.65
CA THR A 93 -10.16 -10.20 -18.60
C THR A 93 -9.67 -10.24 -20.05
N GLY A 94 -8.36 -10.46 -20.25
CA GLY A 94 -7.69 -10.20 -21.53
C GLY A 94 -7.44 -8.71 -21.79
N GLY A 95 -7.94 -7.83 -20.94
CA GLY A 95 -7.77 -6.37 -20.96
C GLY A 95 -7.03 -5.84 -19.75
N ALA A 96 -7.04 -4.51 -19.58
CA ALA A 96 -6.43 -3.86 -18.44
C ALA A 96 -7.36 -3.88 -17.21
N LEU A 97 -6.78 -4.15 -16.04
CA LEU A 97 -7.36 -3.87 -14.73
C LEU A 97 -6.64 -2.64 -14.14
N VAL A 98 -7.32 -1.50 -14.14
CA VAL A 98 -6.76 -0.23 -13.69
C VAL A 98 -7.35 0.09 -12.33
N LEU A 99 -6.52 0.13 -11.30
CA LEU A 99 -6.90 0.33 -9.91
C LEU A 99 -6.34 1.66 -9.38
N GLY A 100 -7.15 2.36 -8.61
CA GLY A 100 -6.74 3.57 -7.90
C GLY A 100 -7.00 3.45 -6.41
N ASN A 101 -6.18 4.11 -5.60
CA ASN A 101 -6.32 4.16 -4.15
C ASN A 101 -6.46 2.77 -3.50
N VAL A 102 -5.51 1.88 -3.84
CA VAL A 102 -5.52 0.48 -3.40
C VAL A 102 -5.06 0.36 -1.95
N ASP A 103 -5.84 -0.38 -1.16
CA ASP A 103 -5.50 -0.83 0.19
C ASP A 103 -5.56 -2.37 0.25
N MET A 104 -4.40 -3.01 0.33
CA MET A 104 -4.28 -4.46 0.30
C MET A 104 -3.48 -4.98 1.49
N ASP A 105 -4.04 -5.93 2.23
CA ASP A 105 -3.34 -6.54 3.36
C ASP A 105 -2.31 -7.61 2.92
N LYS A 106 -1.50 -8.07 3.88
CA LYS A 106 -0.40 -9.02 3.61
C LYS A 106 -0.83 -10.40 3.17
N SER A 107 -2.09 -10.77 3.41
CA SER A 107 -2.59 -12.11 3.15
C SER A 107 -3.29 -12.22 1.81
N PHE A 108 -3.73 -11.10 1.25
CA PHE A 108 -4.39 -11.06 -0.06
C PHE A 108 -3.38 -11.12 -1.20
N SER A 109 -3.74 -11.78 -2.29
CA SER A 109 -2.89 -11.90 -3.48
C SER A 109 -3.54 -11.24 -4.70
N LEU A 110 -2.77 -10.45 -5.43
CA LEU A 110 -3.17 -9.90 -6.72
C LEU A 110 -2.37 -10.59 -7.84
N ASN A 111 -3.04 -11.46 -8.59
CA ASN A 111 -2.49 -12.13 -9.76
C ASN A 111 -3.00 -11.43 -11.01
N SER A 112 -2.13 -10.79 -11.76
CA SER A 112 -2.58 -9.99 -12.88
C SER A 112 -1.85 -10.30 -14.17
N GLY A 113 -2.61 -10.27 -15.29
CA GLY A 113 -2.05 -10.21 -16.61
C GLY A 113 -1.56 -8.80 -16.96
N ASN A 114 -2.46 -7.82 -16.98
CA ASN A 114 -2.18 -6.42 -17.26
C ASN A 114 -2.89 -5.57 -16.21
N THR A 115 -2.20 -5.26 -15.11
CA THR A 115 -2.74 -4.42 -14.04
C THR A 115 -1.99 -3.11 -13.94
N GLN A 116 -2.70 -2.04 -13.64
CA GLN A 116 -2.13 -0.71 -13.45
C GLN A 116 -2.57 -0.15 -12.10
N LEU A 117 -1.62 0.39 -11.35
CA LEU A 117 -1.82 1.00 -10.03
C LEU A 117 -1.65 2.52 -10.14
N TRP A 118 -2.66 3.26 -9.70
CA TRP A 118 -2.69 4.72 -9.72
C TRP A 118 -3.19 5.27 -8.38
N GLY A 119 -2.85 6.52 -8.08
CA GLY A 119 -3.26 7.13 -6.82
C GLY A 119 -2.47 6.62 -5.63
N ASN A 120 -3.10 6.57 -4.46
CA ASN A 120 -2.48 6.03 -3.26
C ASN A 120 -2.44 4.50 -3.31
N LEU A 121 -1.40 3.94 -2.71
CA LEU A 121 -1.22 2.50 -2.61
C LEU A 121 -0.77 2.16 -1.19
N THR A 122 -1.52 1.30 -0.52
CA THR A 122 -1.11 0.70 0.75
C THR A 122 -1.09 -0.80 0.56
N ILE A 123 0.08 -1.41 0.63
CA ILE A 123 0.24 -2.86 0.51
C ILE A 123 1.23 -3.37 1.55
N ASP A 124 0.90 -4.48 2.18
CA ASP A 124 1.82 -5.21 3.07
C ASP A 124 2.04 -6.65 2.58
N SER A 125 1.94 -6.84 1.27
CA SER A 125 2.18 -8.12 0.60
C SER A 125 2.95 -7.93 -0.70
N SER A 126 3.48 -9.02 -1.25
CA SER A 126 4.13 -9.00 -2.57
C SER A 126 3.09 -9.12 -3.68
N ILE A 127 3.08 -8.18 -4.62
CA ILE A 127 2.38 -8.34 -5.89
C ILE A 127 3.33 -9.01 -6.87
N ASN A 128 3.04 -10.28 -7.16
CA ASN A 128 3.82 -11.12 -8.06
C ASN A 128 2.96 -11.44 -9.28
N SER A 129 3.06 -10.68 -10.33
CA SER A 129 2.25 -10.97 -11.51
C SER A 129 2.94 -10.59 -12.82
N GLY A 130 2.35 -10.95 -13.97
CA GLY A 130 2.91 -10.78 -15.29
C GLY A 130 3.33 -9.34 -15.59
N ALA A 131 2.41 -8.51 -16.08
CA ALA A 131 2.67 -7.12 -16.40
C ALA A 131 1.97 -6.19 -15.39
N LEU A 132 2.75 -5.41 -14.67
CA LEU A 132 2.26 -4.39 -13.76
C LEU A 132 2.75 -3.01 -14.20
N GLY A 133 1.85 -2.06 -14.30
CA GLY A 133 2.16 -0.68 -14.61
C GLY A 133 1.56 0.27 -13.58
N GLY A 134 1.74 1.56 -13.79
CA GLY A 134 1.09 2.57 -12.98
C GLY A 134 1.79 3.91 -12.96
N GLY A 135 1.38 4.76 -12.03
CA GLY A 135 1.97 6.09 -11.86
C GLY A 135 1.97 6.55 -10.43
N LEU A 136 3.12 7.05 -10.02
CA LEU A 136 3.32 7.76 -8.76
C LEU A 136 3.64 9.22 -9.07
N SER A 137 2.78 10.13 -8.66
CA SER A 137 2.93 11.56 -8.90
C SER A 137 2.75 12.36 -7.61
N THR A 138 3.08 13.64 -7.65
CA THR A 138 2.94 14.55 -6.52
C THR A 138 1.56 14.44 -5.87
N GLY A 139 1.55 14.32 -4.54
CA GLY A 139 0.33 14.17 -3.75
C GLY A 139 -0.10 12.73 -3.50
N TYR A 140 0.52 11.74 -4.15
CA TYR A 140 0.26 10.33 -3.88
C TYR A 140 1.31 9.70 -2.98
N VAL A 141 0.87 8.72 -2.20
CA VAL A 141 1.72 7.94 -1.30
C VAL A 141 1.59 6.46 -1.64
N TRP A 142 2.72 5.80 -1.85
CA TRP A 142 2.82 4.35 -1.94
C TRP A 142 3.47 3.81 -0.67
N ASP A 143 2.66 3.18 0.18
CA ASP A 143 3.11 2.58 1.44
C ASP A 143 3.21 1.06 1.30
N PHE A 144 4.42 0.55 1.46
CA PHE A 144 4.76 -0.86 1.31
C PHE A 144 4.77 -1.62 2.65
N GLY A 145 4.37 -1.00 3.76
CA GLY A 145 4.39 -1.64 5.07
C GLY A 145 5.73 -2.33 5.39
N LEU A 146 5.71 -3.45 6.09
CA LEU A 146 6.88 -4.29 6.38
C LEU A 146 7.20 -5.29 5.25
N ASN A 147 6.19 -5.77 4.51
CA ASN A 147 6.30 -6.91 3.60
C ASN A 147 6.02 -6.57 2.15
N GLY A 148 5.45 -5.38 1.89
CA GLY A 148 5.02 -4.98 0.56
C GLY A 148 6.16 -4.89 -0.45
N ARG A 149 5.91 -5.39 -1.66
CA ARG A 149 6.84 -5.39 -2.77
C ARG A 149 6.09 -5.51 -4.10
N LEU A 150 6.56 -4.81 -5.11
CA LEU A 150 6.15 -5.04 -6.49
C LEU A 150 7.23 -5.86 -7.21
N ALA A 151 7.00 -7.17 -7.34
CA ALA A 151 7.94 -8.13 -7.92
C ALA A 151 7.31 -8.81 -9.13
N THR A 152 7.29 -8.14 -10.25
CA THR A 152 6.70 -8.66 -11.49
C THR A 152 7.76 -8.86 -12.56
N THR A 153 7.46 -9.71 -13.56
CA THR A 153 8.37 -9.94 -14.67
C THR A 153 8.45 -8.77 -15.64
N SER A 154 7.42 -7.91 -15.64
CA SER A 154 7.37 -6.68 -16.44
C SER A 154 6.70 -5.59 -15.60
N LEU A 155 7.50 -4.69 -15.09
CA LEU A 155 7.04 -3.56 -14.27
C LEU A 155 7.39 -2.25 -14.98
N TRP A 156 6.39 -1.38 -15.20
CA TRP A 156 6.63 -0.02 -15.67
C TRP A 156 5.89 0.98 -14.78
N ILE A 157 6.60 1.90 -14.16
CA ILE A 157 6.04 2.93 -13.29
C ILE A 157 6.45 4.29 -13.82
N ASN A 158 5.47 5.13 -14.07
CA ASN A 158 5.70 6.54 -14.36
C ASN A 158 5.78 7.32 -13.04
N ALA A 159 6.99 7.49 -12.52
CA ALA A 159 7.23 8.31 -11.34
C ALA A 159 7.54 9.76 -11.74
N SER A 160 6.82 10.71 -11.14
CA SER A 160 6.99 12.15 -11.37
C SER A 160 6.83 12.96 -10.07
N GLY A 161 7.29 12.39 -8.96
CA GLY A 161 7.13 12.89 -7.59
C GLY A 161 6.31 11.94 -6.73
N GLY A 162 5.75 12.45 -5.64
CA GLY A 162 5.04 11.64 -4.66
C GLY A 162 5.95 11.06 -3.60
N THR A 163 5.43 10.16 -2.76
CA THR A 163 6.16 9.59 -1.63
C THR A 163 6.10 8.07 -1.66
N ILE A 164 7.23 7.43 -1.48
CA ILE A 164 7.32 5.99 -1.17
C ILE A 164 7.58 5.84 0.32
N GLN A 165 6.71 5.11 1.01
CA GLN A 165 6.86 4.75 2.40
C GLN A 165 7.09 3.25 2.53
N ALA A 166 7.89 2.84 3.52
CA ALA A 166 8.09 1.45 3.86
C ALA A 166 8.46 1.32 5.34
N ALA A 167 8.26 0.14 5.90
CA ALA A 167 8.78 -0.19 7.22
C ALA A 167 9.87 -1.25 7.09
N ILE A 168 10.86 -1.21 7.98
CA ILE A 168 11.90 -2.24 8.11
C ILE A 168 12.04 -2.60 9.59
N ASP A 169 12.55 -3.78 9.86
CA ASP A 169 13.00 -4.16 11.18
C ASP A 169 14.54 -4.16 11.20
N PRO A 170 15.17 -3.13 11.77
CA PRO A 170 16.63 -3.06 11.83
C PRO A 170 17.20 -3.93 12.96
N TYR A 171 16.36 -4.52 13.80
CA TYR A 171 16.82 -5.29 14.95
C TYR A 171 16.72 -6.79 14.70
N THR A 172 17.85 -7.46 14.78
CA THR A 172 17.93 -8.90 14.57
C THR A 172 18.07 -9.63 15.90
N THR A 173 17.54 -10.85 15.95
CA THR A 173 17.69 -11.72 17.13
C THR A 173 19.11 -12.19 17.34
N THR A 174 19.96 -12.14 16.32
CA THR A 174 21.36 -12.60 16.36
C THR A 174 22.31 -11.59 17.00
N GLY A 175 21.87 -10.33 17.17
CA GLY A 175 22.66 -9.28 17.82
C GLY A 175 23.94 -8.86 17.08
N THR A 176 24.11 -9.28 15.84
CA THR A 176 25.30 -8.93 15.05
C THR A 176 24.99 -7.73 14.17
N VAL A 177 25.86 -6.71 14.24
CA VAL A 177 25.77 -5.58 13.33
C VAL A 177 26.10 -6.00 11.92
N GLY A 178 25.26 -5.59 10.98
CA GLY A 178 25.40 -5.94 9.58
C GLY A 178 24.62 -5.01 8.66
N THR A 179 24.68 -5.30 7.37
CA THR A 179 23.87 -4.63 6.37
C THR A 179 22.75 -5.52 5.87
N ALA A 180 21.58 -4.97 5.66
CA ALA A 180 20.46 -5.65 5.02
C ALA A 180 19.92 -4.82 3.85
N VAL A 181 19.20 -5.49 2.96
CA VAL A 181 18.60 -4.86 1.79
C VAL A 181 17.15 -5.31 1.68
N ARG A 182 16.25 -4.36 1.56
CA ARG A 182 14.85 -4.58 1.23
C ARG A 182 14.57 -4.01 -0.16
N GLU A 183 14.14 -4.85 -1.08
CA GLU A 183 13.73 -4.43 -2.41
C GLU A 183 12.24 -4.11 -2.41
N LEU A 184 11.87 -2.91 -2.85
CA LEU A 184 10.48 -2.47 -2.97
C LEU A 184 9.95 -2.67 -4.39
N LEU A 185 10.77 -2.37 -5.39
CA LEU A 185 10.44 -2.56 -6.80
C LEU A 185 11.45 -3.52 -7.42
N GLY A 186 10.96 -4.55 -8.08
CA GLY A 186 11.78 -5.62 -8.64
C GLY A 186 12.66 -5.19 -9.79
N GLN A 187 13.60 -6.07 -10.19
CA GLN A 187 14.67 -5.79 -11.15
C GLN A 187 14.23 -5.47 -12.59
N ASN A 188 12.97 -5.70 -12.93
CA ASN A 188 12.45 -5.51 -14.29
C ASN A 188 11.50 -4.31 -14.39
N ALA A 189 11.58 -3.36 -13.46
CA ALA A 189 10.82 -2.13 -13.55
C ALA A 189 11.39 -1.25 -14.67
N SER A 190 10.67 -1.12 -15.77
CA SER A 190 10.97 -0.11 -16.78
C SER A 190 10.15 1.14 -16.47
N SER A 191 10.78 2.30 -16.46
CA SER A 191 10.07 3.58 -16.45
C SER A 191 9.85 4.03 -17.89
N SER A 192 8.61 4.32 -18.27
CA SER A 192 8.30 4.95 -19.54
C SER A 192 8.90 6.35 -19.67
N SER A 193 9.32 6.93 -18.56
CA SER A 193 9.97 8.26 -18.46
C SER A 193 11.49 8.18 -18.39
N GLY A 194 12.11 7.04 -18.73
CA GLY A 194 13.57 6.94 -18.77
C GLY A 194 14.25 6.79 -17.41
N GLY A 195 13.63 6.12 -16.44
CA GLY A 195 14.28 5.69 -15.17
C GLY A 195 14.51 6.78 -14.12
N ASN A 196 14.62 8.04 -14.51
CA ASN A 196 14.99 9.13 -13.59
C ASN A 196 13.85 9.62 -12.70
N GLY A 197 12.63 9.17 -12.90
CA GLY A 197 11.47 9.63 -12.13
C GLY A 197 11.53 9.27 -10.65
N PHE A 198 12.22 8.19 -10.29
CA PHE A 198 12.37 7.78 -8.90
C PHE A 198 13.33 8.66 -8.09
N ASP A 199 14.18 9.43 -8.74
CA ASP A 199 15.06 10.42 -8.08
C ASP A 199 14.27 11.65 -7.59
N THR A 200 13.04 11.85 -8.10
CA THR A 200 12.14 12.94 -7.70
C THR A 200 11.12 12.52 -6.62
N VAL A 201 11.17 11.27 -6.19
CA VAL A 201 10.27 10.70 -5.19
C VAL A 201 10.84 10.91 -3.79
N ASP A 202 9.99 11.31 -2.86
CA ASP A 202 10.34 11.34 -1.45
C ASP A 202 10.30 9.92 -0.85
N TYR A 203 11.26 9.60 0.01
CA TYR A 203 11.33 8.30 0.67
C TYR A 203 11.24 8.45 2.17
N VAL A 204 10.29 7.74 2.79
CA VAL A 204 10.10 7.68 4.25
C VAL A 204 10.18 6.24 4.70
N VAL A 205 11.17 5.91 5.53
CA VAL A 205 11.33 4.56 6.09
C VAL A 205 11.10 4.62 7.59
N ARG A 206 10.31 3.68 8.09
CA ARG A 206 9.96 3.52 9.50
C ARG A 206 10.50 2.21 10.04
N ASP A 207 10.65 2.11 11.36
CA ASP A 207 10.80 0.80 12.01
C ASP A 207 9.43 0.10 12.18
N ALA A 208 9.45 -1.10 12.76
CA ALA A 208 8.25 -1.89 13.02
C ALA A 208 7.28 -1.21 14.01
N ASP A 209 7.77 -0.30 14.86
CA ASP A 209 6.99 0.46 15.83
C ASP A 209 6.45 1.77 15.24
N GLY A 210 6.78 2.08 13.98
CA GLY A 210 6.32 3.27 13.27
C GLY A 210 7.22 4.50 13.43
N ASN A 211 8.37 4.41 14.11
CA ASN A 211 9.29 5.53 14.23
C ASN A 211 10.02 5.77 12.92
N ILE A 212 10.10 7.03 12.49
CA ILE A 212 10.81 7.42 11.27
C ILE A 212 12.31 7.25 11.50
N LEU A 213 12.95 6.50 10.61
CA LEU A 213 14.37 6.23 10.63
C LEU A 213 15.17 7.32 9.92
N THR A 214 16.45 7.44 10.26
CA THR A 214 17.35 8.45 9.70
C THR A 214 17.88 7.99 8.34
N ARG A 215 17.63 8.80 7.30
CA ARG A 215 18.21 8.58 5.97
C ARG A 215 19.63 9.13 5.89
N ALA A 216 20.53 8.36 5.31
CA ALA A 216 21.86 8.78 4.93
C ALA A 216 21.94 9.10 3.42
N ASP A 217 22.88 9.95 3.02
CA ASP A 217 23.07 10.34 1.62
C ASP A 217 23.72 9.25 0.77
N GLY A 218 24.24 8.20 1.39
CA GLY A 218 24.92 7.09 0.71
C GLY A 218 25.23 5.92 1.62
N PRO A 219 26.01 4.94 1.13
CA PRO A 219 26.37 3.76 1.89
C PRO A 219 27.04 4.07 3.22
N LEU A 220 26.62 3.35 4.27
CA LEU A 220 27.16 3.44 5.61
C LEU A 220 27.96 2.19 5.99
N GLU A 221 28.96 2.38 6.84
CA GLU A 221 29.63 1.26 7.51
C GLU A 221 28.71 0.60 8.53
N ALA A 222 28.80 -0.73 8.65
CA ALA A 222 28.04 -1.51 9.61
C ALA A 222 28.67 -1.37 11.02
N THR A 223 28.26 -0.34 11.73
CA THR A 223 28.67 -0.03 13.12
C THR A 223 27.44 0.14 14.01
N GLU A 224 27.59 -0.03 15.32
CA GLU A 224 26.51 0.11 16.29
C GLU A 224 25.82 1.49 16.22
N GLU A 225 26.58 2.56 15.99
CA GLU A 225 26.05 3.93 15.86
C GLU A 225 25.19 4.16 14.63
N ASN A 226 25.29 3.26 13.63
CA ASN A 226 24.56 3.31 12.38
C ASN A 226 23.35 2.37 12.34
N VAL A 227 23.13 1.58 13.39
CA VAL A 227 21.94 0.69 13.46
C VAL A 227 20.66 1.53 13.33
N GLY A 228 19.76 1.10 12.48
CA GLY A 228 18.51 1.80 12.17
C GLY A 228 18.65 2.95 11.17
N LYS A 229 19.85 3.29 10.70
CA LYS A 229 20.01 4.23 9.57
C LYS A 229 19.90 3.50 8.25
N TYR A 230 19.44 4.21 7.21
CA TYR A 230 19.22 3.64 5.89
C TYR A 230 19.65 4.60 4.77
N TRP A 231 19.85 4.03 3.58
CA TRP A 231 19.97 4.77 2.32
C TRP A 231 19.18 4.09 1.22
N ILE A 232 18.87 4.83 0.18
CA ILE A 232 18.10 4.35 -0.97
C ILE A 232 19.01 4.24 -2.18
N THR A 233 18.86 3.15 -2.93
CA THR A 233 19.39 3.06 -4.28
C THR A 233 18.27 2.92 -5.28
N THR A 234 18.33 3.75 -6.32
CA THR A 234 17.50 3.66 -7.50
C THR A 234 18.42 3.40 -8.70
N ASN A 235 18.14 2.38 -9.49
CA ASN A 235 18.87 2.24 -10.74
C ASN A 235 18.24 3.18 -11.77
N GLY A 236 18.97 4.23 -12.16
CA GLY A 236 18.62 5.06 -13.30
C GLY A 236 18.90 4.30 -14.59
N GLY A 237 17.94 4.28 -15.52
CA GLY A 237 18.06 3.62 -16.81
C GLY A 237 16.72 3.03 -17.27
N ALA A 238 16.77 2.15 -18.28
CA ALA A 238 15.56 1.47 -18.78
C ALA A 238 14.91 0.53 -17.73
N TRP A 239 15.61 0.25 -16.64
CA TRP A 239 15.20 -0.68 -15.59
C TRP A 239 15.38 -0.01 -14.23
N ALA A 240 14.31 0.48 -13.66
CA ALA A 240 14.34 1.04 -12.31
C ALA A 240 14.10 -0.07 -11.28
N ASN A 241 14.93 -0.13 -10.26
CA ASN A 241 14.59 -0.79 -9.01
C ASN A 241 14.73 0.21 -7.86
N VAL A 242 13.96 0.00 -6.80
CA VAL A 242 14.06 0.78 -5.57
C VAL A 242 14.41 -0.15 -4.45
N LYS A 243 15.55 0.08 -3.81
CA LYS A 243 16.04 -0.72 -2.69
C LYS A 243 16.34 0.17 -1.50
N ILE A 244 15.91 -0.29 -0.33
CA ILE A 244 16.31 0.25 0.96
C ILE A 244 17.48 -0.60 1.45
N HIS A 245 18.61 0.04 1.66
CA HIS A 245 19.75 -0.55 2.37
C HIS A 245 19.74 -0.02 3.79
N TYR A 246 20.00 -0.84 4.77
CA TYR A 246 19.98 -0.42 6.17
C TYR A 246 20.94 -1.20 7.03
N ILE A 247 21.30 -0.62 8.17
CA ILE A 247 22.18 -1.26 9.14
C ILE A 247 21.32 -1.99 10.17
N THR A 248 21.63 -3.27 10.38
CA THR A 248 20.99 -4.12 11.38
C THR A 248 21.85 -4.29 12.61
N GLY A 249 21.23 -4.53 13.77
CA GLY A 249 21.90 -4.78 15.03
C GLY A 249 21.03 -5.51 16.03
N ALA A 250 21.50 -5.63 17.27
CA ALA A 250 20.71 -6.16 18.37
C ALA A 250 19.58 -5.18 18.74
N ALA A 251 18.43 -5.72 19.12
CA ALA A 251 17.40 -4.89 19.74
C ALA A 251 17.94 -4.22 21.00
N PRO A 252 17.66 -2.93 21.21
CA PRO A 252 18.01 -2.26 22.47
C PRO A 252 17.45 -3.06 23.64
N VAL A 253 18.30 -3.45 24.57
CA VAL A 253 17.85 -4.11 25.79
C VAL A 253 17.09 -3.05 26.60
N PRO A 254 15.80 -3.25 26.92
CA PRO A 254 15.07 -2.29 27.72
C PRO A 254 15.85 -2.10 29.04
N GLU A 255 16.17 -0.87 29.39
CA GLU A 255 16.79 -0.59 30.68
C GLU A 255 15.89 -1.19 31.77
N PRO A 256 16.44 -1.99 32.71
CA PRO A 256 15.64 -2.53 33.80
C PRO A 256 14.98 -1.36 34.49
N ALA A 257 13.65 -1.29 34.40
CA ALA A 257 12.89 -0.17 34.91
C ALA A 257 13.36 0.12 36.33
N ALA A 258 13.87 1.32 36.59
CA ALA A 258 14.37 1.74 37.89
C ALA A 258 13.37 1.51 39.04
N ALA A 259 12.08 1.39 38.72
CA ALA A 259 11.00 0.92 39.57
C ALA A 259 11.19 -0.52 40.10
N GLY A 260 11.80 -1.43 39.36
CA GLY A 260 12.06 -2.80 39.82
C GLY A 260 13.17 -2.86 40.88
N LEU A 261 14.21 -2.06 40.73
CA LEU A 261 15.30 -1.95 41.69
C LEU A 261 14.85 -1.24 42.99
N SER A 262 13.95 -0.25 42.86
CA SER A 262 13.39 0.46 44.05
C SER A 262 12.48 -0.46 44.84
N ALA A 263 11.64 -1.31 44.18
CA ALA A 263 10.77 -2.24 44.88
C ALA A 263 11.54 -3.37 45.57
N ALA A 264 12.59 -3.89 44.94
CA ALA A 264 13.48 -4.90 45.55
C ALA A 264 14.27 -4.32 46.71
N GLY A 265 14.75 -3.07 46.62
CA GLY A 265 15.41 -2.35 47.70
C GLY A 265 14.52 -2.09 48.90
N LEU A 266 13.23 -1.71 48.64
CA LEU A 266 12.23 -1.51 49.69
C LEU A 266 11.87 -2.83 50.39
N LEU A 267 11.73 -3.91 49.65
CA LEU A 267 11.42 -5.24 50.20
C LEU A 267 12.55 -5.76 51.08
N LEU A 268 13.81 -5.60 50.65
CA LEU A 268 14.99 -5.95 51.45
C LEU A 268 15.10 -5.08 52.73
N ALA A 269 14.79 -3.80 52.68
CA ALA A 269 14.77 -2.93 53.85
C ALA A 269 13.66 -3.32 54.86
N LEU A 270 12.47 -3.70 54.35
CA LEU A 270 11.38 -4.17 55.22
C LEU A 270 11.66 -5.55 55.85
N LEU A 271 12.32 -6.44 55.15
CA LEU A 271 12.72 -7.77 55.68
C LEU A 271 13.83 -7.62 56.76
N ARG A 272 14.75 -6.67 56.60
CA ARG A 272 15.78 -6.38 57.61
C ARG A 272 15.18 -5.79 58.87
N ARG A 273 14.14 -4.97 58.78
CA ARG A 273 13.45 -4.38 59.96
C ARG A 273 12.68 -5.42 60.78
N ARG A 274 12.20 -6.51 60.13
CA ARG A 274 11.48 -7.62 60.80
C ARG A 274 12.43 -8.57 61.60
N ARG A 275 13.73 -8.61 61.27
CA ARG A 275 14.70 -9.45 61.98
C ARG A 275 15.34 -8.75 63.21
N MET A 276 15.06 -7.48 63.44
CA MET A 276 15.57 -6.72 64.59
C MET A 276 14.51 -6.43 65.65
N ARG A 277 13.41 -7.17 65.65
CA ARG A 277 12.42 -7.22 66.72
C ARG A 277 12.28 -8.71 67.19
#